data_c76de2b66b9b8ba060b01a1e8618657d
#
_entry.id   c76de2b66b9b8ba060b01a1e8618657d
#
_cell.length_a   1.000
_cell.length_b   1.000
_cell.length_c   1.000
_cell.angle_alpha   90.00
_cell.angle_beta   90.00
_cell.angle_gamma   90.00
#
_symmetry.space_group_name_H-M   'P 1'
#
loop_
_entity.id
_entity.type
_entity.pdbx_description
1 polymer ?
#
loop_
_entity_poly.entity_id
_entity_poly.type
_entity_poly.pdbx_seq_one_letter_code
_entity_poly.pdbx_strand_id
1 'polypeptide(L)'
;NIQGQGECAIFRKFGHRGLFSVGGPIEANGRLCYIDNCTTTVLSPAARLGDPCLNLLVFPENVKQTLHIHPSLRYGIVVAGRGVCVNPSTGELPLRPGMTFCLEETYPHCFNSDKEGLVIVAYHPDSDMGPTDQQNPMLNRTYTRF
;
A
#
# COMPACT_ATOMS: atom_id res chain seq x y z
N ASN A 1 20.63 8.34 8.74
CA ASN A 1 20.04 9.47 9.47
C ASN A 1 18.85 9.98 8.67
N ILE A 2 17.72 10.21 9.35
CA ILE A 2 16.54 10.88 8.79
C ILE A 2 16.56 12.28 9.34
N GLN A 3 16.49 13.28 8.47
CA GLN A 3 16.41 14.70 8.84
C GLN A 3 15.25 15.32 8.08
N GLY A 4 14.41 16.09 8.78
CA GLY A 4 13.26 16.77 8.22
C GLY A 4 12.43 17.45 9.30
N GLN A 5 11.42 18.20 8.86
CA GLN A 5 10.36 18.72 9.73
C GLN A 5 9.07 17.94 9.43
N GLY A 6 8.32 17.60 10.47
CA GLY A 6 7.07 16.87 10.36
C GLY A 6 7.13 15.45 10.93
N GLU A 7 6.09 14.69 10.68
CA GLU A 7 5.94 13.32 11.13
C GLU A 7 6.55 12.33 10.13
N CYS A 8 7.04 11.19 10.62
CA CYS A 8 7.51 10.12 9.77
C CYS A 8 7.09 8.75 10.30
N ALA A 9 6.94 7.79 9.40
CA ALA A 9 6.83 6.37 9.73
C ALA A 9 7.99 5.61 9.10
N ILE A 10 8.55 4.65 9.85
CA ILE A 10 9.66 3.83 9.40
C ILE A 10 9.21 2.37 9.41
N PHE A 11 9.19 1.75 8.24
CA PHE A 11 8.99 0.30 8.09
C PHE A 11 10.34 -0.35 7.79
N ARG A 12 10.66 -1.41 8.52
CA ARG A 12 11.94 -2.10 8.36
C ARG A 12 11.72 -3.61 8.24
N LYS A 13 12.20 -4.19 7.15
CA LYS A 13 12.32 -5.64 6.98
C LYS A 13 13.76 -6.07 7.30
N PHE A 14 13.92 -6.90 8.32
CA PHE A 14 15.23 -7.47 8.66
C PHE A 14 15.65 -8.53 7.63
N GLY A 15 16.95 -8.60 7.35
CA GLY A 15 17.49 -9.58 6.41
C GLY A 15 17.26 -9.28 4.93
N HIS A 16 16.53 -8.19 4.59
CA HIS A 16 16.33 -7.76 3.21
C HIS A 16 17.35 -6.71 2.81
N ARG A 17 17.98 -6.90 1.65
CA ARG A 17 18.85 -5.90 1.01
C ARG A 17 18.03 -5.11 -0.01
N GLY A 18 17.56 -3.95 0.39
CA GLY A 18 16.78 -3.06 -0.48
C GLY A 18 17.63 -2.26 -1.46
N LEU A 19 16.94 -1.63 -2.39
CA LEU A 19 17.50 -0.62 -3.28
C LEU A 19 17.27 0.77 -2.68
N PHE A 20 18.24 1.67 -2.83
CA PHE A 20 18.04 3.07 -2.45
C PHE A 20 17.13 3.75 -3.48
N SER A 21 16.06 4.34 -3.02
CA SER A 21 15.17 5.17 -3.84
C SER A 21 14.61 6.33 -3.02
N VAL A 22 14.29 7.42 -3.70
CA VAL A 22 13.61 8.58 -3.14
C VAL A 22 12.52 8.97 -4.11
N GLY A 23 11.32 9.21 -3.62
CA GLY A 23 10.17 9.60 -4.43
C GLY A 23 9.26 10.59 -3.72
N GLY A 24 8.36 11.18 -4.46
CA GLY A 24 7.36 12.14 -3.97
C GLY A 24 7.34 13.43 -4.81
N PRO A 25 6.43 14.36 -4.48
CA PRO A 25 5.38 14.25 -3.46
C PRO A 25 4.33 13.18 -3.80
N ILE A 26 3.51 12.81 -2.79
CA ILE A 26 2.35 11.94 -2.99
C ILE A 26 1.31 12.68 -3.84
N GLU A 27 0.77 12.02 -4.86
CA GLU A 27 -0.28 12.57 -5.72
C GLU A 27 -1.64 12.58 -5.01
N ALA A 28 -2.50 13.52 -5.40
CA ALA A 28 -3.86 13.63 -4.84
C ALA A 28 -4.75 12.43 -5.19
N ASN A 29 -4.50 11.78 -6.33
CA ASN A 29 -5.19 10.57 -6.77
C ASN A 29 -4.18 9.51 -7.17
N GLY A 30 -4.51 8.25 -6.95
CA GLY A 30 -3.71 7.13 -7.42
C GLY A 30 -3.80 6.99 -8.95
N ARG A 31 -2.77 6.40 -9.55
CA ARG A 31 -2.65 6.20 -11.01
C ARG A 31 -3.37 4.95 -11.52
N LEU A 32 -3.74 4.05 -10.63
CA LEU A 32 -4.40 2.79 -10.95
C LEU A 32 -5.75 2.73 -10.24
N CYS A 33 -6.73 2.14 -10.90
CA CYS A 33 -8.03 1.85 -10.28
C CYS A 33 -7.88 0.81 -9.16
N TYR A 34 -8.68 0.98 -8.13
CA TYR A 34 -8.84 0.02 -7.05
C TYR A 34 -10.33 -0.20 -6.79
N ILE A 35 -10.69 -1.17 -5.92
CA ILE A 35 -12.08 -1.51 -5.63
C ILE A 35 -12.86 -0.29 -5.12
N ASP A 36 -14.15 -0.26 -5.41
CA ASP A 36 -15.11 0.74 -4.93
C ASP A 36 -14.72 2.20 -5.24
N ASN A 37 -14.25 2.45 -6.46
CA ASN A 37 -13.79 3.74 -6.95
C ASN A 37 -12.59 4.32 -6.19
N CYS A 38 -11.93 3.54 -5.33
CA CYS A 38 -10.65 3.90 -4.77
C CYS A 38 -9.55 3.87 -5.85
N THR A 39 -8.43 4.50 -5.56
CA THR A 39 -7.26 4.47 -6.44
C THR A 39 -6.00 4.10 -5.68
N THR A 40 -5.00 3.61 -6.39
CA THR A 40 -3.71 3.22 -5.81
C THR A 40 -2.54 3.63 -6.70
N THR A 41 -1.37 3.76 -6.11
CA THR A 41 -0.10 3.94 -6.82
C THR A 41 0.99 3.13 -6.14
N VAL A 42 1.77 2.40 -6.92
CA VAL A 42 2.97 1.73 -6.39
C VAL A 42 4.07 2.77 -6.20
N LEU A 43 4.33 3.15 -4.96
CA LEU A 43 5.35 4.15 -4.60
C LEU A 43 6.77 3.56 -4.64
N SER A 44 6.92 2.32 -4.20
CA SER A 44 8.17 1.56 -4.26
C SER A 44 7.84 0.14 -4.72
N PRO A 45 8.15 -0.22 -5.97
CA PRO A 45 7.83 -1.54 -6.50
C PRO A 45 8.73 -2.62 -5.90
N ALA A 46 8.21 -3.84 -5.82
CA ALA A 46 9.00 -5.02 -5.54
C ALA A 46 9.96 -5.31 -6.71
N ALA A 47 11.22 -5.54 -6.43
CA ALA A 47 12.22 -5.91 -7.46
C ALA A 47 11.96 -7.33 -8.01
N ARG A 48 11.49 -8.23 -7.16
CA ARG A 48 11.02 -9.58 -7.48
C ARG A 48 9.73 -9.89 -6.72
N LEU A 49 8.97 -10.86 -7.20
CA LEU A 49 7.85 -11.43 -6.44
C LEU A 49 8.32 -11.86 -5.03
N GLY A 50 7.61 -11.39 -4.00
CA GLY A 50 7.95 -11.63 -2.59
C GLY A 50 8.86 -10.57 -1.95
N ASP A 51 9.44 -9.66 -2.71
CA ASP A 51 10.16 -8.50 -2.14
C ASP A 51 9.19 -7.46 -1.57
N PRO A 52 9.62 -6.64 -0.62
CA PRO A 52 8.78 -5.57 -0.08
C PRO A 52 8.33 -4.57 -1.14
N CYS A 53 7.14 -4.04 -0.97
CA CYS A 53 6.67 -2.89 -1.76
C CYS A 53 5.93 -1.87 -0.89
N LEU A 54 5.75 -0.67 -1.44
CA LEU A 54 5.04 0.42 -0.80
C LEU A 54 3.98 0.95 -1.76
N ASN A 55 2.74 1.05 -1.28
CA ASN A 55 1.60 1.51 -2.06
C ASN A 55 0.92 2.72 -1.41
N LEU A 56 0.50 3.64 -2.26
CA LEU A 56 -0.48 4.67 -1.91
C LEU A 56 -1.88 4.12 -2.16
N LEU A 57 -2.81 4.39 -1.26
CA LEU A 57 -4.24 4.16 -1.42
C LEU A 57 -4.98 5.47 -1.16
N VAL A 58 -5.86 5.84 -2.08
CA VAL A 58 -6.70 7.03 -1.98
C VAL A 58 -8.15 6.60 -2.06
N PHE A 59 -8.89 6.95 -1.04
CA PHE A 59 -10.33 6.70 -0.89
C PHE A 59 -11.05 8.02 -1.08
N PRO A 60 -11.95 8.15 -2.06
CA PRO A 60 -12.84 9.30 -2.18
C PRO A 60 -13.68 9.52 -0.91
N GLU A 61 -14.39 10.63 -0.87
CA GLU A 61 -15.32 10.95 0.20
C GLU A 61 -16.43 9.89 0.32
N ASN A 62 -16.78 9.54 1.56
CA ASN A 62 -17.93 8.69 1.88
C ASN A 62 -17.93 7.30 1.22
N VAL A 63 -16.77 6.76 0.89
CA VAL A 63 -16.64 5.40 0.39
C VAL A 63 -16.92 4.41 1.51
N LYS A 64 -17.70 3.38 1.17
CA LYS A 64 -17.84 2.15 1.95
C LYS A 64 -17.23 1.03 1.12
N GLN A 65 -16.03 0.66 1.47
CA GLN A 65 -15.30 -0.35 0.73
C GLN A 65 -15.89 -1.75 0.98
N THR A 66 -15.91 -2.56 -0.04
CA THR A 66 -16.30 -3.97 0.05
C THR A 66 -15.33 -4.73 0.99
N LEU A 67 -15.90 -5.55 1.85
CA LEU A 67 -15.13 -6.43 2.73
C LEU A 67 -14.27 -7.39 1.90
N HIS A 68 -12.98 -7.44 2.20
CA HIS A 68 -12.01 -8.25 1.45
C HIS A 68 -10.86 -8.74 2.33
N ILE A 69 -10.00 -9.57 1.76
CA ILE A 69 -8.79 -10.11 2.40
C ILE A 69 -7.58 -9.89 1.48
N HIS A 70 -6.39 -9.98 2.05
CA HIS A 70 -5.14 -10.03 1.30
C HIS A 70 -4.35 -11.30 1.64
N PRO A 71 -3.60 -11.87 0.68
CA PRO A 71 -2.82 -13.09 0.92
C PRO A 71 -1.56 -12.86 1.75
N SER A 72 -1.18 -11.63 2.01
CA SER A 72 0.01 -11.28 2.78
C SER A 72 -0.23 -10.11 3.72
N LEU A 73 0.61 -9.99 4.72
CA LEU A 73 0.58 -8.96 5.76
C LEU A 73 0.64 -7.54 5.18
N ARG A 74 -0.06 -6.61 5.81
CA ARG A 74 -0.05 -5.18 5.47
C ARG A 74 0.21 -4.33 6.70
N TYR A 75 1.18 -3.46 6.63
CA TYR A 75 1.35 -2.36 7.58
C TYR A 75 0.97 -1.06 6.89
N GLY A 76 0.24 -0.19 7.56
CA GLY A 76 -0.13 1.08 6.98
C GLY A 76 0.00 2.24 7.93
N ILE A 77 0.05 3.43 7.34
CA ILE A 77 -0.08 4.70 8.03
C ILE A 77 -1.11 5.56 7.32
N VAL A 78 -1.95 6.21 8.10
CA VAL A 78 -2.88 7.22 7.59
C VAL A 78 -2.12 8.53 7.40
N VAL A 79 -2.12 9.03 6.16
CA VAL A 79 -1.41 10.27 5.77
C VAL A 79 -2.33 11.47 5.83
N ALA A 80 -3.58 11.31 5.38
CA ALA A 80 -4.57 12.40 5.35
C ALA A 80 -5.99 11.84 5.42
N GLY A 81 -6.96 12.72 5.71
CA GLY A 81 -8.37 12.37 5.78
C GLY A 81 -8.73 11.57 7.03
N ARG A 82 -9.92 10.98 7.02
CA ARG A 82 -10.46 10.23 8.16
C ARG A 82 -11.34 9.07 7.69
N GLY A 83 -11.49 8.09 8.55
CA GLY A 83 -12.37 6.96 8.29
C GLY A 83 -12.35 5.94 9.41
N VAL A 84 -12.76 4.73 9.09
CA VAL A 84 -12.71 3.57 9.98
C VAL A 84 -12.21 2.35 9.22
N CYS A 85 -11.43 1.51 9.88
CA CYS A 85 -11.18 0.14 9.45
C CYS A 85 -12.24 -0.74 10.10
N VAL A 86 -12.99 -1.48 9.30
CA VAL A 86 -14.06 -2.36 9.77
C VAL A 86 -13.61 -3.81 9.63
N ASN A 87 -13.76 -4.57 10.69
CA ASN A 87 -13.60 -6.02 10.70
C ASN A 87 -14.83 -6.66 11.37
N PRO A 88 -15.41 -7.72 10.81
CA PRO A 88 -16.60 -8.37 11.35
C PRO A 88 -16.47 -8.87 12.80
N SER A 89 -15.25 -9.23 13.21
CA SER A 89 -14.99 -9.81 14.54
C SER A 89 -14.57 -8.79 15.58
N THR A 90 -13.83 -7.75 15.19
CA THR A 90 -13.27 -6.75 16.12
C THR A 90 -14.00 -5.40 16.07
N GLY A 91 -14.93 -5.23 15.12
CA GLY A 91 -15.71 -4.00 14.97
C GLY A 91 -14.95 -2.92 14.19
N GLU A 92 -15.22 -1.67 14.54
CA GLU A 92 -14.68 -0.49 13.85
C GLU A 92 -13.52 0.13 14.62
N LEU A 93 -12.42 0.37 13.92
CA LEU A 93 -11.26 1.08 14.44
C LEU A 93 -11.14 2.45 13.72
N PRO A 94 -11.14 3.57 14.44
CA PRO A 94 -11.01 4.88 13.82
C PRO A 94 -9.65 5.05 13.17
N LEU A 95 -9.63 5.73 12.02
CA LEU A 95 -8.44 6.06 11.24
C LEU A 95 -8.29 7.58 11.17
N ARG A 96 -7.11 8.08 11.59
CA ARG A 96 -6.76 9.51 11.59
C ARG A 96 -5.30 9.67 11.17
N PRO A 97 -4.90 10.82 10.61
CA PRO A 97 -3.52 11.09 10.26
C PRO A 97 -2.54 10.76 11.40
N GLY A 98 -1.41 10.13 11.05
CA GLY A 98 -0.40 9.65 11.98
C GLY A 98 -0.67 8.27 12.61
N MET A 99 -1.90 7.72 12.51
CA MET A 99 -2.18 6.38 13.02
C MET A 99 -1.59 5.31 12.11
N THR A 100 -0.99 4.31 12.71
CA THR A 100 -0.51 3.11 12.05
C THR A 100 -1.42 1.92 12.35
N PHE A 101 -1.47 0.97 11.42
CA PHE A 101 -2.23 -0.27 11.59
C PHE A 101 -1.46 -1.46 11.02
N CYS A 102 -1.85 -2.65 11.45
CA CYS A 102 -1.39 -3.92 10.91
C CYS A 102 -2.62 -4.77 10.55
N LEU A 103 -2.61 -5.32 9.35
CA LEU A 103 -3.59 -6.30 8.87
C LEU A 103 -2.84 -7.61 8.64
N GLU A 104 -3.22 -8.64 9.36
CA GLU A 104 -2.65 -9.97 9.20
C GLU A 104 -3.08 -10.60 7.87
N GLU A 105 -2.38 -11.65 7.46
CA GLU A 105 -2.75 -12.45 6.29
C GLU A 105 -4.20 -12.94 6.41
N THR A 106 -4.94 -12.85 5.32
CA THR A 106 -6.34 -13.28 5.23
C THR A 106 -7.30 -12.62 6.25
N TYR A 107 -6.87 -11.56 6.92
CA TYR A 107 -7.71 -10.82 7.87
C TYR A 107 -8.81 -10.05 7.13
N PRO A 108 -10.11 -10.40 7.33
CA PRO A 108 -11.21 -9.72 6.66
C PRO A 108 -11.33 -8.28 7.13
N HIS A 109 -11.28 -7.34 6.20
CA HIS A 109 -11.39 -5.91 6.53
C HIS A 109 -11.92 -5.10 5.36
N CYS A 110 -12.35 -3.89 5.68
CA CYS A 110 -12.58 -2.84 4.70
C CYS A 110 -12.31 -1.47 5.34
N PHE A 111 -12.03 -0.48 4.50
CA PHE A 111 -11.86 0.89 4.94
C PHE A 111 -13.04 1.73 4.47
N ASN A 112 -13.67 2.41 5.39
CA ASN A 112 -14.72 3.37 5.10
C ASN A 112 -14.18 4.78 5.34
N SER A 113 -14.20 5.62 4.32
CA SER A 113 -13.83 7.03 4.44
C SER A 113 -15.03 7.88 4.87
N ASP A 114 -14.74 9.01 5.50
CA ASP A 114 -15.74 10.04 5.75
C ASP A 114 -15.77 11.12 4.65
N LYS A 115 -16.38 12.27 4.95
CA LYS A 115 -16.50 13.41 4.03
C LYS A 115 -15.15 14.06 3.65
N GLU A 116 -14.07 13.74 4.34
CA GLU A 116 -12.72 14.23 4.03
C GLU A 116 -11.96 13.29 3.10
N GLY A 117 -12.54 12.12 2.82
CA GLY A 117 -11.80 11.03 2.17
C GLY A 117 -10.76 10.42 3.10
N LEU A 118 -9.92 9.53 2.57
CA LEU A 118 -8.87 8.88 3.34
C LEU A 118 -7.66 8.59 2.44
N VAL A 119 -6.47 8.88 2.93
CA VAL A 119 -5.21 8.58 2.24
C VAL A 119 -4.33 7.72 3.14
N ILE A 120 -3.94 6.58 2.61
CA ILE A 120 -3.12 5.60 3.32
C ILE A 120 -1.87 5.28 2.50
N VAL A 121 -0.74 5.13 3.19
CA VAL A 121 0.45 4.48 2.64
C VAL A 121 0.60 3.12 3.30
N ALA A 122 0.59 2.07 2.48
CA ALA A 122 0.67 0.68 2.93
C ALA A 122 2.00 0.04 2.52
N TYR A 123 2.68 -0.55 3.47
CA TYR A 123 3.89 -1.34 3.30
C TYR A 123 3.55 -2.83 3.33
N HIS A 124 4.00 -3.55 2.32
CA HIS A 124 3.85 -4.98 2.19
C HIS A 124 5.23 -5.62 2.34
N PRO A 125 5.51 -6.29 3.47
CA PRO A 125 6.84 -6.89 3.71
C PRO A 125 7.14 -8.07 2.79
N ASP A 126 6.13 -8.80 2.38
CA ASP A 126 6.19 -9.93 1.46
C ASP A 126 5.15 -9.70 0.37
N SER A 127 5.57 -9.01 -0.67
CA SER A 127 4.67 -8.62 -1.75
C SER A 127 4.23 -9.82 -2.58
N ASP A 128 2.93 -9.87 -2.86
CA ASP A 128 2.30 -10.79 -3.81
C ASP A 128 2.35 -10.25 -5.27
N MET A 129 3.11 -9.20 -5.49
CA MET A 129 3.39 -8.60 -6.79
C MET A 129 4.90 -8.54 -7.06
N GLY A 130 5.25 -8.35 -8.31
CA GLY A 130 6.64 -8.24 -8.76
C GLY A 130 6.96 -9.26 -9.86
N PRO A 131 8.03 -9.04 -10.62
CA PRO A 131 8.43 -9.94 -11.68
C PRO A 131 9.00 -11.25 -11.12
N THR A 132 8.79 -12.31 -11.87
CA THR A 132 9.50 -13.59 -11.74
C THR A 132 10.50 -13.74 -12.87
N ASP A 133 11.34 -14.78 -12.83
CA ASP A 133 12.26 -15.05 -13.94
C ASP A 133 11.50 -15.32 -15.26
N GLN A 134 10.33 -15.99 -15.18
CA GLN A 134 9.48 -16.26 -16.34
C GLN A 134 8.76 -15.01 -16.85
N GLN A 135 8.48 -14.05 -15.98
CA GLN A 135 7.81 -12.81 -16.30
C GLN A 135 8.75 -11.60 -16.26
N ASN A 136 10.04 -11.83 -16.44
CA ASN A 136 11.04 -10.77 -16.48
C ASN A 136 10.75 -9.84 -17.68
N PRO A 137 10.48 -8.53 -17.44
CA PRO A 137 10.17 -7.59 -18.51
C PRO A 137 11.29 -7.46 -19.55
N MET A 138 12.54 -7.54 -19.11
CA MET A 138 13.68 -7.44 -20.03
C MET A 138 13.75 -8.66 -20.94
N LEU A 139 13.56 -9.86 -20.41
CA LEU A 139 13.54 -11.08 -21.20
C LEU A 139 12.38 -11.07 -22.21
N ASN A 140 11.17 -10.71 -21.76
CA ASN A 140 9.96 -10.71 -22.58
C ASN A 140 9.93 -9.59 -23.63
N ARG A 141 10.83 -8.60 -23.53
CA ARG A 141 10.94 -7.47 -24.47
C ARG A 141 12.23 -7.47 -25.28
N THR A 142 13.03 -8.54 -25.18
CA THR A 142 14.26 -8.69 -25.94
C THR A 142 13.99 -9.61 -27.13
N TYR A 143 14.19 -9.09 -28.34
CA TYR A 143 14.05 -9.85 -29.59
C TYR A 143 15.42 -10.09 -30.17
N THR A 144 15.75 -11.35 -30.39
CA THR A 144 16.99 -11.75 -31.09
C THR A 144 16.69 -12.00 -32.57
N ARG A 145 17.50 -11.46 -33.46
CA ARG A 145 17.43 -11.77 -34.89
C ARG A 145 18.43 -12.87 -35.17
N PHE A 146 17.98 -13.86 -35.89
CA PHE A 146 18.79 -14.99 -36.40
C PHE A 146 18.97 -14.86 -37.91
#